data_7aaf3fedde07d7f1c48f334545f3fd0b
#
_entry.id   7aaf3fedde07d7f1c48f334545f3fd0b
#
_cell.length_a   1.000
_cell.length_b   1.000
_cell.length_c   1.000
_cell.angle_alpha   90.00
_cell.angle_beta   90.00
_cell.angle_gamma   90.00
#
_symmetry.space_group_name_H-M   'P 1'
#
loop_
_entity.id
_entity.type
_entity.pdbx_description
1 polymer ?
#
loop_
_entity_poly.entity_id
_entity_poly.type
_entity_poly.pdbx_seq_one_letter_code
_entity_poly.pdbx_strand_id
1 'polypeptide(L)'
;MCIRDSPETLAAIGRKENVYPVLYNTERLVALGNIHTHVDLIAGLPFETYELFGRSFNKVYALQADAFQLGFLKVLAGTPLAAEKEKYGIIHRDKAPYEVISTNYMSATDLARLKMIENMLDIYYNRGGFSETVAYLIEEIGRGAFGFYEMLADYYYEAGYQNRDRKKDDQYRILYAFANEALSTPALAQTAHEKLLADAENQMNPENLKRFLNKGWKI
;
A
#
# COMPACT_ATOMS: atom_id res chain seq x y z
N MET A 1 5.78 -3.99 -12.96
CA MET A 1 7.27 -4.09 -13.00
C MET A 1 7.80 -3.94 -11.57
N CYS A 2 8.66 -4.85 -11.09
CA CYS A 2 9.15 -4.81 -9.71
C CYS A 2 10.29 -3.79 -9.57
N ILE A 3 10.08 -2.73 -8.81
CA ILE A 3 11.04 -1.65 -8.58
C ILE A 3 11.77 -1.93 -7.26
N ARG A 4 13.12 -2.04 -7.29
CA ARG A 4 13.96 -2.32 -6.12
C ARG A 4 15.25 -1.52 -6.15
N ASP A 5 15.63 -1.00 -4.97
CA ASP A 5 16.86 -0.20 -4.82
C ASP A 5 18.08 -1.01 -4.37
N SER A 6 17.90 -2.23 -3.84
CA SER A 6 18.99 -3.05 -3.32
C SER A 6 19.65 -3.84 -4.45
N PRO A 7 20.93 -3.54 -4.79
CA PRO A 7 21.70 -4.33 -5.77
C PRO A 7 21.82 -5.80 -5.37
N GLU A 8 21.96 -6.08 -4.06
CA GLU A 8 22.07 -7.45 -3.52
C GLU A 8 20.77 -8.23 -3.73
N THR A 9 19.62 -7.60 -3.47
CA THR A 9 18.30 -8.19 -3.75
C THR A 9 18.12 -8.47 -5.23
N LEU A 10 18.48 -7.52 -6.10
CA LEU A 10 18.38 -7.70 -7.55
C LEU A 10 19.29 -8.83 -8.04
N ALA A 11 20.52 -8.91 -7.54
CA ALA A 11 21.44 -9.99 -7.88
C ALA A 11 20.92 -11.37 -7.44
N ALA A 12 20.35 -11.46 -6.23
CA ALA A 12 19.80 -12.71 -5.69
C ALA A 12 18.60 -13.25 -6.50
N ILE A 13 17.82 -12.38 -7.14
CA ILE A 13 16.70 -12.77 -8.01
C ILE A 13 17.08 -12.80 -9.50
N GLY A 14 18.38 -12.72 -9.84
CA GLY A 14 18.89 -12.80 -11.20
C GLY A 14 18.58 -11.57 -12.06
N ARG A 15 18.22 -10.42 -11.47
CA ARG A 15 18.00 -9.17 -12.20
C ARG A 15 19.26 -8.32 -12.20
N LYS A 16 19.74 -7.96 -13.39
CA LYS A 16 20.93 -7.13 -13.59
C LYS A 16 20.61 -5.66 -13.89
N GLU A 17 19.33 -5.32 -13.91
CA GLU A 17 18.87 -4.01 -14.37
C GLU A 17 19.09 -2.93 -13.32
N ASN A 18 19.52 -1.76 -13.78
CA ASN A 18 19.58 -0.57 -12.95
C ASN A 18 18.15 -0.03 -12.74
N VAL A 19 17.78 0.25 -11.51
CA VAL A 19 16.44 0.72 -11.12
C VAL A 19 16.16 2.15 -11.59
N TYR A 20 17.19 2.99 -11.72
CA TYR A 20 17.02 4.40 -12.08
C TYR A 20 16.34 4.65 -13.44
N PRO A 21 16.72 3.95 -14.53
CA PRO A 21 16.01 4.10 -15.80
C PRO A 21 14.53 3.67 -15.71
N VAL A 22 14.23 2.68 -14.87
CA VAL A 22 12.87 2.18 -14.65
C VAL A 22 12.01 3.26 -13.99
N LEU A 23 12.46 3.84 -12.89
CA LEU A 23 11.76 4.92 -12.19
C LEU A 23 11.55 6.12 -13.11
N TYR A 24 12.62 6.58 -13.78
CA TYR A 24 12.57 7.71 -14.70
C TYR A 24 11.59 7.49 -15.86
N ASN A 25 11.62 6.31 -16.49
CA ASN A 25 10.70 6.00 -17.59
C ASN A 25 9.25 5.88 -17.10
N THR A 26 9.01 5.29 -15.91
CA THR A 26 7.67 5.18 -15.33
C THR A 26 7.11 6.57 -15.03
N GLU A 27 7.89 7.46 -14.42
CA GLU A 27 7.49 8.85 -14.15
C GLU A 27 7.06 9.56 -15.43
N ARG A 28 7.83 9.42 -16.50
CA ARG A 28 7.49 9.99 -17.81
C ARG A 28 6.21 9.41 -18.40
N LEU A 29 5.99 8.09 -18.26
CA LEU A 29 4.76 7.44 -18.74
C LEU A 29 3.54 7.93 -17.96
N VAL A 30 3.65 8.06 -16.64
CA VAL A 30 2.59 8.62 -15.80
C VAL A 30 2.29 10.06 -16.20
N ALA A 31 3.32 10.88 -16.44
CA ALA A 31 3.16 12.27 -16.85
C ALA A 31 2.47 12.48 -18.21
N LEU A 32 2.48 11.46 -19.09
CA LEU A 32 1.73 11.52 -20.36
C LEU A 32 0.21 11.49 -20.17
N GLY A 33 -0.29 10.89 -19.08
CA GLY A 33 -1.71 10.87 -18.72
C GLY A 33 -2.65 10.11 -19.68
N ASN A 34 -2.13 9.48 -20.73
CA ASN A 34 -2.90 8.76 -21.74
C ASN A 34 -2.65 7.25 -21.77
N ILE A 35 -1.86 6.74 -20.84
CA ILE A 35 -1.50 5.33 -20.69
C ILE A 35 -1.80 4.93 -19.26
N HIS A 36 -2.61 3.88 -19.06
CA HIS A 36 -2.82 3.30 -17.74
C HIS A 36 -1.54 2.60 -17.26
N THR A 37 -0.98 3.09 -16.17
CA THR A 37 0.29 2.63 -15.62
C THR A 37 0.05 1.72 -14.42
N HIS A 38 0.76 0.58 -14.38
CA HIS A 38 0.71 -0.37 -13.30
C HIS A 38 2.11 -0.67 -12.78
N VAL A 39 2.33 -0.47 -11.50
CA VAL A 39 3.60 -0.74 -10.82
C VAL A 39 3.42 -1.78 -9.73
N ASP A 40 4.44 -2.64 -9.58
CA ASP A 40 4.41 -3.74 -8.61
C ASP A 40 5.58 -3.65 -7.66
N LEU A 41 5.34 -3.97 -6.39
CA LEU A 41 6.36 -4.17 -5.38
C LEU A 41 6.15 -5.54 -4.73
N ILE A 42 7.21 -6.37 -4.62
CA ILE A 42 7.11 -7.72 -4.08
C ILE A 42 7.82 -7.79 -2.73
N ALA A 43 7.12 -8.14 -1.67
CA ALA A 43 7.66 -8.32 -0.32
C ALA A 43 8.28 -9.70 -0.12
N GLY A 44 9.29 -9.79 0.78
CA GLY A 44 9.90 -11.04 1.19
C GLY A 44 11.01 -11.54 0.28
N LEU A 45 11.62 -10.66 -0.51
CA LEU A 45 12.81 -10.99 -1.31
C LEU A 45 14.06 -11.14 -0.41
N PRO A 46 15.10 -11.90 -0.86
CA PRO A 46 16.39 -11.97 -0.18
C PRO A 46 17.01 -10.58 0.04
N PHE A 47 17.69 -10.39 1.16
CA PHE A 47 18.36 -9.16 1.57
C PHE A 47 17.45 -7.95 1.79
N GLU A 48 16.12 -8.13 1.81
CA GLU A 48 15.19 -7.06 2.02
C GLU A 48 14.61 -7.07 3.43
N THR A 49 14.96 -6.06 4.24
CA THR A 49 14.35 -5.82 5.55
C THR A 49 13.04 -5.04 5.41
N TYR A 50 12.25 -5.02 6.48
CA TYR A 50 11.00 -4.25 6.53
C TYR A 50 11.22 -2.76 6.24
N GLU A 51 12.29 -2.17 6.78
CA GLU A 51 12.65 -0.76 6.58
C GLU A 51 13.08 -0.47 5.13
N LEU A 52 13.86 -1.39 4.53
CA LEU A 52 14.25 -1.27 3.12
C LEU A 52 13.02 -1.36 2.21
N PHE A 53 12.08 -2.25 2.55
CA PHE A 53 10.81 -2.34 1.84
C PHE A 53 10.03 -1.03 1.92
N GLY A 54 9.91 -0.43 3.11
CA GLY A 54 9.24 0.86 3.31
C GLY A 54 9.84 2.00 2.50
N ARG A 55 11.18 2.04 2.37
CA ARG A 55 11.85 3.02 1.48
C ARG A 55 11.51 2.80 0.02
N SER A 56 11.52 1.55 -0.46
CA SER A 56 11.11 1.20 -1.83
C SER A 56 9.64 1.55 -2.08
N PHE A 57 8.77 1.29 -1.10
CA PHE A 57 7.35 1.66 -1.15
C PHE A 57 7.16 3.16 -1.35
N ASN A 58 7.84 4.00 -0.56
CA ASN A 58 7.74 5.45 -0.69
C ASN A 58 8.18 5.96 -2.07
N LYS A 59 9.25 5.38 -2.65
CA LYS A 59 9.73 5.75 -4.00
C LYS A 59 8.73 5.36 -5.08
N VAL A 60 8.13 4.17 -4.97
CA VAL A 60 7.12 3.70 -5.92
C VAL A 60 5.83 4.51 -5.79
N TYR A 61 5.40 4.80 -4.56
CA TYR A 61 4.22 5.61 -4.29
C TYR A 61 4.34 7.02 -4.87
N ALA A 62 5.53 7.62 -4.80
CA ALA A 62 5.80 8.95 -5.36
C ALA A 62 5.62 9.03 -6.88
N LEU A 63 5.66 7.92 -7.61
CA LEU A 63 5.40 7.88 -9.05
C LEU A 63 3.94 8.18 -9.40
N GLN A 64 3.01 8.03 -8.45
CA GLN A 64 1.57 8.27 -8.65
C GLN A 64 1.00 7.50 -9.85
N ALA A 65 1.42 6.24 -10.02
CA ALA A 65 0.89 5.35 -11.05
C ALA A 65 -0.61 5.08 -10.84
N ASP A 66 -1.34 4.77 -11.92
CA ASP A 66 -2.80 4.50 -11.83
C ASP A 66 -3.14 3.30 -10.96
N ALA A 67 -2.24 2.30 -10.91
CA ALA A 67 -2.35 1.17 -10.00
C ALA A 67 -0.99 0.84 -9.37
N PHE A 68 -1.00 0.62 -8.06
CA PHE A 68 0.16 0.19 -7.29
C PHE A 68 -0.16 -1.12 -6.56
N GLN A 69 0.42 -2.21 -7.03
CA GLN A 69 0.22 -3.54 -6.45
C GLN A 69 1.38 -3.89 -5.51
N LEU A 70 1.03 -4.28 -4.29
CA LEU A 70 1.94 -4.90 -3.36
C LEU A 70 1.71 -6.41 -3.41
N GLY A 71 2.72 -7.17 -3.85
CA GLY A 71 2.69 -8.63 -3.94
C GLY A 71 3.62 -9.26 -2.90
N PHE A 72 3.55 -10.59 -2.82
CA PHE A 72 4.39 -11.38 -1.92
C PHE A 72 5.14 -12.44 -2.71
N LEU A 73 6.39 -12.69 -2.33
CA LEU A 73 7.23 -13.68 -2.99
C LEU A 73 6.53 -15.04 -3.03
N LYS A 74 6.51 -15.66 -4.21
CA LYS A 74 6.03 -17.03 -4.42
C LYS A 74 7.21 -17.91 -4.80
N VAL A 75 7.42 -18.97 -4.02
CA VAL A 75 8.56 -19.90 -4.21
C VAL A 75 8.10 -21.04 -5.11
N LEU A 76 8.31 -20.86 -6.41
CA LEU A 76 7.83 -21.81 -7.42
C LEU A 76 8.88 -22.89 -7.66
N ALA A 77 8.45 -24.16 -7.69
CA ALA A 77 9.32 -25.30 -7.97
C ALA A 77 10.05 -25.14 -9.33
N GLY A 78 11.33 -25.53 -9.37
CA GLY A 78 12.18 -25.44 -10.55
C GLY A 78 12.83 -24.07 -10.78
N THR A 79 12.54 -23.06 -9.94
CA THR A 79 13.22 -21.77 -10.03
C THR A 79 14.57 -21.78 -9.29
N PRO A 80 15.55 -20.95 -9.69
CA PRO A 80 16.82 -20.81 -8.96
C PRO A 80 16.59 -20.43 -7.50
N LEU A 81 15.63 -19.55 -7.22
CA LEU A 81 15.32 -19.11 -5.86
C LEU A 81 14.78 -20.27 -4.99
N ALA A 82 13.98 -21.17 -5.55
CA ALA A 82 13.52 -22.36 -4.83
C ALA A 82 14.68 -23.32 -4.49
N ALA A 83 15.69 -23.42 -5.37
CA ALA A 83 16.91 -24.22 -5.11
C ALA A 83 17.79 -23.60 -4.02
N GLU A 84 17.78 -22.26 -3.88
CA GLU A 84 18.59 -21.53 -2.90
C GLU A 84 17.80 -21.10 -1.63
N LYS A 85 16.57 -21.57 -1.46
CA LYS A 85 15.69 -21.13 -0.37
C LYS A 85 16.31 -21.27 1.02
N GLU A 86 17.07 -22.34 1.27
CA GLU A 86 17.74 -22.58 2.56
C GLU A 86 18.81 -21.52 2.84
N LYS A 87 19.58 -21.10 1.83
CA LYS A 87 20.60 -20.05 1.93
C LYS A 87 20.01 -18.72 2.42
N TYR A 88 18.78 -18.41 2.02
CA TYR A 88 18.09 -17.18 2.40
C TYR A 88 17.11 -17.35 3.57
N GLY A 89 17.05 -18.58 4.15
CA GLY A 89 16.11 -18.91 5.24
C GLY A 89 14.64 -18.72 4.84
N ILE A 90 14.31 -18.95 3.56
CA ILE A 90 12.94 -18.77 3.07
C ILE A 90 12.05 -19.90 3.55
N ILE A 91 11.07 -19.58 4.37
CA ILE A 91 9.96 -20.44 4.74
C ILE A 91 8.74 -20.00 3.92
N HIS A 92 8.08 -20.92 3.26
CA HIS A 92 6.92 -20.65 2.40
C HIS A 92 5.82 -21.69 2.60
N ARG A 93 4.61 -21.41 2.11
CA ARG A 93 3.49 -22.36 2.11
C ARG A 93 3.77 -23.52 1.15
N ASP A 94 3.51 -24.74 1.59
CA ASP A 94 3.66 -25.95 0.75
C ASP A 94 2.58 -26.10 -0.32
N LYS A 95 1.48 -25.34 -0.20
CA LYS A 95 0.36 -25.33 -1.14
C LYS A 95 0.29 -24.01 -1.88
N ALA A 96 -0.28 -24.04 -3.10
CA ALA A 96 -0.53 -22.85 -3.87
C ALA A 96 -1.22 -21.76 -3.01
N PRO A 97 -0.79 -20.51 -3.11
CA PRO A 97 0.12 -19.93 -4.10
C PRO A 97 1.62 -20.01 -3.75
N TYR A 98 2.08 -20.87 -2.84
CA TYR A 98 3.48 -21.07 -2.42
C TYR A 98 4.13 -19.80 -1.87
N GLU A 99 3.34 -19.01 -1.19
CA GLU A 99 3.71 -17.68 -0.71
C GLU A 99 4.66 -17.75 0.48
N VAL A 100 5.61 -16.84 0.53
CA VAL A 100 6.58 -16.67 1.62
C VAL A 100 5.86 -16.43 2.96
N ILE A 101 6.40 -17.03 4.01
CA ILE A 101 5.97 -16.85 5.41
C ILE A 101 7.01 -16.03 6.17
N SER A 102 8.30 -16.31 5.95
CA SER A 102 9.43 -15.58 6.54
C SER A 102 10.69 -15.79 5.74
N THR A 103 11.69 -14.93 5.97
CA THR A 103 13.04 -15.06 5.45
C THR A 103 14.05 -14.72 6.56
N ASN A 104 15.37 -14.87 6.32
CA ASN A 104 16.40 -14.38 7.24
C ASN A 104 16.36 -12.86 7.44
N TYR A 105 15.67 -12.12 6.59
CA TYR A 105 15.69 -10.65 6.53
C TYR A 105 14.35 -10.02 6.94
N MET A 106 13.26 -10.80 6.87
CA MET A 106 11.90 -10.32 7.15
C MET A 106 11.12 -11.41 7.90
N SER A 107 10.64 -11.09 9.08
CA SER A 107 9.92 -12.02 9.94
C SER A 107 8.51 -12.32 9.40
N ALA A 108 7.89 -13.39 9.94
CA ALA A 108 6.48 -13.69 9.63
C ALA A 108 5.53 -12.56 10.09
N THR A 109 5.86 -11.89 11.19
CA THR A 109 5.10 -10.74 11.70
C THR A 109 5.19 -9.57 10.74
N ASP A 110 6.38 -9.26 10.20
CA ASP A 110 6.59 -8.19 9.22
C ASP A 110 5.77 -8.45 7.95
N LEU A 111 5.83 -9.70 7.42
CA LEU A 111 5.07 -10.07 6.24
C LEU A 111 3.55 -10.02 6.47
N ALA A 112 3.10 -10.42 7.66
CA ALA A 112 1.68 -10.29 8.03
C ALA A 112 1.27 -8.81 8.09
N ARG A 113 2.13 -7.93 8.63
CA ARG A 113 1.88 -6.49 8.67
C ARG A 113 1.84 -5.88 7.27
N LEU A 114 2.74 -6.30 6.38
CA LEU A 114 2.70 -5.87 4.97
C LEU A 114 1.41 -6.29 4.25
N LYS A 115 0.77 -7.42 4.63
CA LYS A 115 -0.55 -7.79 4.11
C LYS A 115 -1.67 -6.87 4.59
N MET A 116 -1.56 -6.36 5.82
CA MET A 116 -2.49 -5.35 6.31
C MET A 116 -2.33 -4.04 5.51
N ILE A 117 -1.09 -3.63 5.26
CA ILE A 117 -0.76 -2.45 4.44
C ILE A 117 -1.24 -2.63 2.99
N GLU A 118 -1.05 -3.81 2.39
CA GLU A 118 -1.54 -4.14 1.04
C GLU A 118 -3.05 -3.95 0.93
N ASN A 119 -3.81 -4.42 1.92
CA ASN A 119 -5.25 -4.23 1.97
C ASN A 119 -5.66 -2.74 2.04
N MET A 120 -4.94 -1.93 2.84
CA MET A 120 -5.19 -0.49 2.91
C MET A 120 -4.84 0.22 1.60
N LEU A 121 -3.74 -0.18 0.96
CA LEU A 121 -3.36 0.34 -0.36
C LEU A 121 -4.41 0.01 -1.42
N ASP A 122 -4.96 -1.20 -1.41
CA ASP A 122 -6.03 -1.59 -2.32
C ASP A 122 -7.29 -0.72 -2.10
N ILE A 123 -7.71 -0.53 -0.86
CA ILE A 123 -8.92 0.23 -0.52
C ILE A 123 -8.77 1.72 -0.83
N TYR A 124 -7.67 2.34 -0.38
CA TYR A 124 -7.53 3.80 -0.34
C TYR A 124 -6.68 4.40 -1.46
N TYR A 125 -6.03 3.55 -2.25
CA TYR A 125 -5.31 3.95 -3.47
C TYR A 125 -5.95 3.35 -4.72
N ASN A 126 -5.90 2.01 -4.88
CA ASN A 126 -6.27 1.35 -6.13
C ASN A 126 -7.77 1.46 -6.46
N ARG A 127 -8.66 1.37 -5.47
CA ARG A 127 -10.11 1.54 -5.70
C ARG A 127 -10.55 3.00 -5.86
N GLY A 128 -9.64 3.94 -5.62
CA GLY A 128 -9.85 5.36 -5.81
C GLY A 128 -10.88 6.03 -4.88
N GLY A 129 -11.07 7.32 -5.08
CA GLY A 129 -12.07 8.12 -4.37
C GLY A 129 -11.63 8.63 -3.01
N PHE A 130 -10.30 8.74 -2.77
CA PHE A 130 -9.71 9.23 -1.52
C PHE A 130 -8.44 10.05 -1.75
N SER A 131 -8.14 10.41 -3.00
CA SER A 131 -6.85 10.95 -3.40
C SER A 131 -6.48 12.25 -2.69
N GLU A 132 -7.41 13.19 -2.58
CA GLU A 132 -7.19 14.47 -1.92
C GLU A 132 -6.94 14.30 -0.41
N THR A 133 -7.76 13.46 0.22
CA THR A 133 -7.66 13.18 1.65
C THR A 133 -6.39 12.43 2.00
N VAL A 134 -6.07 11.38 1.24
CA VAL A 134 -4.87 10.55 1.49
C VAL A 134 -3.60 11.37 1.28
N ALA A 135 -3.52 12.19 0.22
CA ALA A 135 -2.38 13.06 -0.01
C ALA A 135 -2.17 14.03 1.16
N TYR A 136 -3.22 14.66 1.64
CA TYR A 136 -3.19 15.57 2.78
C TYR A 136 -2.76 14.85 4.07
N LEU A 137 -3.33 13.68 4.37
CA LEU A 137 -2.98 12.92 5.56
C LEU A 137 -1.52 12.46 5.56
N ILE A 138 -0.98 12.05 4.42
CA ILE A 138 0.44 11.67 4.28
C ILE A 138 1.35 12.86 4.61
N GLU A 139 1.00 14.06 4.13
CA GLU A 139 1.75 15.30 4.36
C GLU A 139 1.72 15.69 5.85
N GLU A 140 0.53 15.79 6.45
CA GLU A 140 0.36 16.27 7.83
C GLU A 140 0.87 15.28 8.88
N ILE A 141 0.76 13.97 8.65
CA ILE A 141 1.34 12.94 9.52
C ILE A 141 2.87 12.93 9.44
N GLY A 142 3.44 13.27 8.29
CA GLY A 142 4.88 13.48 8.11
C GLY A 142 5.74 12.21 8.20
N ARG A 143 5.15 11.00 8.07
CA ARG A 143 5.86 9.70 8.13
C ARG A 143 6.10 9.08 6.76
N GLY A 144 5.79 9.80 5.67
CA GLY A 144 5.77 9.30 4.31
C GLY A 144 4.59 8.36 4.04
N ALA A 145 4.42 7.96 2.78
CA ALA A 145 3.29 7.13 2.38
C ALA A 145 3.29 5.77 3.11
N PHE A 146 4.43 5.11 3.23
CA PHE A 146 4.52 3.82 3.93
C PHE A 146 4.07 3.94 5.39
N GLY A 147 4.57 4.95 6.13
CA GLY A 147 4.19 5.18 7.52
C GLY A 147 2.71 5.55 7.69
N PHE A 148 2.12 6.28 6.74
CA PHE A 148 0.68 6.53 6.72
C PHE A 148 -0.13 5.24 6.58
N TYR A 149 0.18 4.41 5.56
CA TYR A 149 -0.53 3.14 5.34
C TYR A 149 -0.32 2.15 6.49
N GLU A 150 0.85 2.17 7.13
CA GLU A 150 1.14 1.39 8.32
C GLU A 150 0.22 1.79 9.49
N MET A 151 0.13 3.09 9.81
CA MET A 151 -0.75 3.61 10.86
C MET A 151 -2.23 3.33 10.56
N LEU A 152 -2.65 3.52 9.31
CA LEU A 152 -4.03 3.24 8.89
C LEU A 152 -4.36 1.74 8.99
N ALA A 153 -3.40 0.87 8.66
CA ALA A 153 -3.56 -0.57 8.80
C ALA A 153 -3.69 -0.97 10.27
N ASP A 154 -2.81 -0.48 11.15
CA ASP A 154 -2.89 -0.73 12.58
C ASP A 154 -4.27 -0.31 13.13
N TYR A 155 -4.69 0.93 12.86
CA TYR A 155 -6.01 1.43 13.25
C TYR A 155 -7.17 0.54 12.74
N TYR A 156 -7.13 0.17 11.46
CA TYR A 156 -8.18 -0.63 10.82
C TYR A 156 -8.32 -2.02 11.44
N TYR A 157 -7.20 -2.67 11.73
CA TYR A 157 -7.18 -4.03 12.26
C TYR A 157 -7.41 -4.06 13.77
N GLU A 158 -6.91 -3.10 14.55
CA GLU A 158 -7.19 -2.99 15.98
C GLU A 158 -8.68 -2.75 16.26
N ALA A 159 -9.34 -1.96 15.43
CA ALA A 159 -10.79 -1.76 15.49
C ALA A 159 -11.62 -2.94 14.97
N GLY A 160 -10.98 -4.00 14.44
CA GLY A 160 -11.66 -5.19 13.93
C GLY A 160 -12.46 -4.96 12.64
N TYR A 161 -12.13 -3.93 11.86
CA TYR A 161 -12.86 -3.59 10.65
C TYR A 161 -12.71 -4.63 9.53
N GLN A 162 -11.67 -5.45 9.54
CA GLN A 162 -11.42 -6.54 8.59
C GLN A 162 -12.38 -7.73 8.75
N ASN A 163 -13.10 -7.83 9.87
CA ASN A 163 -13.95 -8.99 10.20
C ASN A 163 -15.23 -9.12 9.35
N ARG A 164 -15.52 -8.14 8.51
CA ARG A 164 -16.64 -8.13 7.56
C ARG A 164 -16.37 -7.21 6.38
N ASP A 165 -17.02 -7.51 5.26
CA ASP A 165 -16.98 -6.64 4.08
C ASP A 165 -17.49 -5.24 4.41
N ARG A 166 -16.75 -4.23 3.99
CA ARG A 166 -17.05 -2.81 4.20
C ARG A 166 -17.51 -2.17 2.88
N LYS A 167 -18.65 -1.52 2.94
CA LYS A 167 -19.14 -0.71 1.82
C LYS A 167 -18.27 0.55 1.68
N LYS A 168 -18.34 1.19 0.52
CA LYS A 168 -17.62 2.44 0.26
C LYS A 168 -17.95 3.51 1.30
N ASP A 169 -19.21 3.65 1.69
CA ASP A 169 -19.65 4.57 2.75
C ASP A 169 -18.90 4.34 4.07
N ASP A 170 -18.69 3.06 4.45
CA ASP A 170 -17.98 2.73 5.68
C ASP A 170 -16.48 3.06 5.58
N GLN A 171 -15.88 2.93 4.38
CA GLN A 171 -14.49 3.32 4.14
C GLN A 171 -14.28 4.83 4.34
N TYR A 172 -15.22 5.68 3.89
CA TYR A 172 -15.20 7.11 4.17
C TYR A 172 -15.29 7.41 5.67
N ARG A 173 -16.19 6.73 6.40
CA ARG A 173 -16.34 6.91 7.85
C ARG A 173 -15.11 6.46 8.62
N ILE A 174 -14.49 5.35 8.21
CA ILE A 174 -13.25 4.85 8.82
C ILE A 174 -12.13 5.87 8.64
N LEU A 175 -11.94 6.40 7.44
CA LEU A 175 -10.90 7.39 7.18
C LEU A 175 -11.17 8.71 7.92
N TYR A 176 -12.44 9.11 8.05
CA TYR A 176 -12.84 10.24 8.90
C TYR A 176 -12.44 10.03 10.38
N ALA A 177 -12.76 8.87 10.94
CA ALA A 177 -12.45 8.55 12.32
C ALA A 177 -10.94 8.46 12.55
N PHE A 178 -10.21 7.82 11.64
CA PHE A 178 -8.75 7.77 11.65
C PHE A 178 -8.11 9.16 11.62
N ALA A 179 -8.59 10.07 10.75
CA ALA A 179 -8.06 11.43 10.66
C ALA A 179 -8.21 12.20 11.99
N ASN A 180 -9.33 12.02 12.70
CA ASN A 180 -9.54 12.64 14.01
C ASN A 180 -8.57 12.13 15.08
N GLU A 181 -8.12 10.88 14.97
CA GLU A 181 -7.20 10.28 15.94
C GLU A 181 -5.74 10.57 15.56
N ALA A 182 -5.42 10.52 14.29
CA ALA A 182 -4.04 10.63 13.81
C ALA A 182 -3.51 12.07 13.76
N LEU A 183 -4.39 13.07 13.60
CA LEU A 183 -3.98 14.46 13.45
C LEU A 183 -3.90 15.17 14.79
N SER A 184 -2.87 16.00 14.94
CA SER A 184 -2.51 16.64 16.21
C SER A 184 -3.44 17.77 16.67
N THR A 185 -4.22 18.35 15.76
CA THR A 185 -5.11 19.46 16.06
C THR A 185 -6.49 19.34 15.41
N PRO A 186 -7.55 19.88 16.06
CA PRO A 186 -8.89 19.89 15.47
C PRO A 186 -8.96 20.63 14.12
N ALA A 187 -8.11 21.63 13.89
CA ALA A 187 -8.08 22.38 12.64
C ALA A 187 -7.58 21.51 11.48
N LEU A 188 -6.52 20.71 11.69
CA LEU A 188 -6.04 19.77 10.69
C LEU A 188 -7.07 18.68 10.38
N ALA A 189 -7.74 18.15 11.42
CA ALA A 189 -8.82 17.19 11.25
C ALA A 189 -9.99 17.78 10.45
N GLN A 190 -10.36 19.04 10.69
CA GLN A 190 -11.41 19.73 9.94
C GLN A 190 -11.03 19.85 8.45
N THR A 191 -9.79 20.22 8.14
CA THR A 191 -9.31 20.27 6.75
C THR A 191 -9.35 18.88 6.08
N ALA A 192 -8.96 17.83 6.81
CA ALA A 192 -9.08 16.46 6.30
C ALA A 192 -10.53 16.07 5.99
N HIS A 193 -11.50 16.50 6.82
CA HIS A 193 -12.93 16.27 6.57
C HIS A 193 -13.45 16.99 5.34
N GLU A 194 -13.01 18.23 5.10
CA GLU A 194 -13.39 19.00 3.92
C GLU A 194 -12.89 18.31 2.64
N LYS A 195 -11.64 17.83 2.65
CA LYS A 195 -11.09 17.03 1.54
C LYS A 195 -11.82 15.71 1.35
N LEU A 196 -12.17 15.02 2.44
CA LEU A 196 -12.89 13.76 2.38
C LEU A 196 -14.32 13.94 1.84
N LEU A 197 -14.96 15.08 2.14
CA LEU A 197 -16.23 15.44 1.55
C LEU A 197 -16.09 15.70 0.06
N ALA A 198 -15.07 16.45 -0.36
CA ALA A 198 -14.79 16.69 -1.78
C ALA A 198 -14.51 15.38 -2.56
N ASP A 199 -13.71 14.47 -1.98
CA ASP A 199 -13.49 13.13 -2.54
C ASP A 199 -14.83 12.36 -2.70
N ALA A 200 -15.72 12.42 -1.69
CA ALA A 200 -17.03 11.77 -1.74
C ALA A 200 -17.96 12.40 -2.80
N GLU A 201 -17.96 13.72 -2.93
CA GLU A 201 -18.73 14.47 -3.95
C GLU A 201 -18.28 14.10 -5.35
N ASN A 202 -16.98 13.95 -5.59
CA ASN A 202 -16.42 13.56 -6.87
C ASN A 202 -16.72 12.09 -7.23
N GLN A 203 -16.87 11.22 -6.22
CA GLN A 203 -16.99 9.77 -6.42
C GLN A 203 -18.43 9.26 -6.40
N MET A 204 -19.31 9.89 -5.64
CA MET A 204 -20.70 9.44 -5.45
C MET A 204 -21.66 10.18 -6.37
N ASN A 205 -22.68 9.48 -6.88
CA ASN A 205 -23.79 10.18 -7.50
C ASN A 205 -24.61 10.96 -6.43
N PRO A 206 -25.39 11.99 -6.83
CA PRO A 206 -26.09 12.88 -5.89
C PRO A 206 -27.03 12.18 -4.90
N GLU A 207 -27.71 11.11 -5.32
CA GLU A 207 -28.60 10.35 -4.44
C GLU A 207 -27.83 9.58 -3.35
N ASN A 208 -26.74 8.93 -3.74
CA ASN A 208 -25.89 8.20 -2.82
C ASN A 208 -25.20 9.15 -1.83
N LEU A 209 -24.70 10.28 -2.32
CA LEU A 209 -24.09 11.32 -1.48
C LEU A 209 -25.11 11.85 -0.45
N LYS A 210 -26.31 12.21 -0.87
CA LYS A 210 -27.39 12.67 0.03
C LYS A 210 -27.71 11.62 1.10
N ARG A 211 -27.82 10.35 0.69
CA ARG A 211 -28.08 9.24 1.64
C ARG A 211 -26.91 9.04 2.61
N PHE A 212 -25.67 9.16 2.14
CA PHE A 212 -24.46 9.07 2.96
C PHE A 212 -24.43 10.18 4.00
N LEU A 213 -24.62 11.44 3.59
CA LEU A 213 -24.61 12.61 4.48
C LEU A 213 -25.74 12.56 5.52
N ASN A 214 -26.94 12.11 5.14
CA ASN A 214 -28.06 11.93 6.07
C ASN A 214 -27.79 10.90 7.18
N LYS A 215 -26.97 9.88 6.91
CA LYS A 215 -26.53 8.88 7.91
C LYS A 215 -25.42 9.40 8.83
N GLY A 216 -24.75 10.48 8.42
CA GLY A 216 -23.62 11.07 9.14
C GLY A 216 -22.32 10.27 9.05
N TRP A 217 -21.28 10.80 9.70
CA TRP A 217 -19.90 10.30 9.66
C TRP A 217 -19.56 9.25 10.73
N LYS A 218 -20.51 8.86 11.55
CA LYS A 218 -20.27 7.81 12.57
C LYS A 218 -20.36 6.41 11.97
N ILE A 219 -19.43 5.55 12.37
CA ILE A 219 -19.39 4.12 12.02
C ILE A 219 -20.38 3.34 12.88
#